data_df17951bb9684bb59dcb8be5ff445c58
#
_entry.id   df17951bb9684bb59dcb8be5ff445c58
#
_cell.length_a   1.000
_cell.length_b   1.000
_cell.length_c   1.000
_cell.angle_alpha   90.00
_cell.angle_beta   90.00
_cell.angle_gamma   90.00
#
_symmetry.space_group_name_H-M   'P 1'
#
loop_
_entity.id
_entity.type
_entity.pdbx_description
1 polymer ?
#
loop_
_entity_poly.entity_id
_entity_poly.type
_entity_poly.pdbx_seq_one_letter_code
_entity_poly.pdbx_strand_id
1 'polypeptide(L)'
;SYGPVEVIRDLSVDIENGELFTLLGPSGCGKTTLLRMIAGFNTIEGGDFYFNDLRINDVDPAKRNIGMVFQNYAIFPNLTVRKNVEFGLKYRDVPKNEISSRADEFLDLVQVSEHADKMPEKLSGGQQQRVALARALVIQPGVLLMDEPLSNLDAKLRVEMRTAIRHIQKDVGITTVYVTHDQEEAMAI
;
A
#
# COMPACT_ATOMS: atom_id res chain seq x y z
N SER A 1 4.80 20.14 7.96
CA SER A 1 5.24 21.30 7.16
C SER A 1 6.63 21.03 6.59
N TYR A 2 6.92 21.54 5.41
CA TYR A 2 8.29 21.65 4.89
C TYR A 2 8.74 23.09 5.10
N GLY A 3 9.33 23.40 6.26
CA GLY A 3 9.64 24.78 6.67
C GLY A 3 8.36 25.56 7.02
N PRO A 4 8.26 26.88 6.69
CA PRO A 4 7.12 27.72 7.07
C PRO A 4 5.85 27.47 6.23
N VAL A 5 5.83 26.49 5.32
CA VAL A 5 4.69 26.22 4.44
C VAL A 5 3.82 25.12 5.07
N GLU A 6 2.61 25.48 5.44
CA GLU A 6 1.56 24.55 5.84
C GLU A 6 1.01 23.85 4.59
N VAL A 7 1.13 22.52 4.53
CA VAL A 7 0.80 21.72 3.35
C VAL A 7 -0.66 21.24 3.37
N ILE A 8 -1.20 20.97 4.56
CA ILE A 8 -2.58 20.48 4.75
C ILE A 8 -3.25 21.37 5.78
N ARG A 9 -4.43 21.90 5.43
CA ARG A 9 -5.24 22.77 6.30
C ARG A 9 -6.63 22.21 6.42
N ASP A 10 -7.16 22.18 7.65
CA ASP A 10 -8.58 21.92 7.98
C ASP A 10 -9.22 20.75 7.19
N LEU A 11 -8.47 19.63 7.06
CA LEU A 11 -8.98 18.43 6.44
C LEU A 11 -9.62 17.52 7.49
N SER A 12 -10.92 17.27 7.32
CA SER A 12 -11.65 16.25 8.07
C SER A 12 -12.31 15.29 7.11
N VAL A 13 -12.09 13.99 7.28
CA VAL A 13 -12.65 12.94 6.44
C VAL A 13 -12.83 11.67 7.27
N ASP A 14 -13.96 11.01 7.07
CA ASP A 14 -14.26 9.69 7.61
C ASP A 14 -14.24 8.67 6.46
N ILE A 15 -13.60 7.53 6.66
CA ILE A 15 -13.49 6.44 5.68
C ILE A 15 -14.08 5.20 6.33
N GLU A 16 -15.07 4.61 5.67
CA GLU A 16 -15.76 3.42 6.17
C GLU A 16 -14.88 2.16 6.09
N ASN A 17 -15.16 1.19 6.95
CA ASN A 17 -14.46 -0.08 6.91
C ASN A 17 -14.70 -0.80 5.57
N GLY A 18 -13.60 -1.25 4.94
CA GLY A 18 -13.63 -1.91 3.64
C GLY A 18 -13.82 -0.95 2.45
N GLU A 19 -13.89 0.36 2.69
CA GLU A 19 -13.95 1.36 1.64
C GLU A 19 -12.62 1.49 0.91
N LEU A 20 -12.69 1.73 -0.41
CA LEU A 20 -11.57 2.22 -1.20
C LEU A 20 -11.74 3.73 -1.39
N PHE A 21 -11.01 4.51 -0.62
CA PHE A 21 -11.03 5.96 -0.64
C PHE A 21 -9.91 6.52 -1.49
N THR A 22 -10.23 7.38 -2.46
CA THR A 22 -9.25 7.93 -3.39
C THR A 22 -8.96 9.41 -3.10
N LEU A 23 -7.69 9.74 -2.89
CA LEU A 23 -7.15 11.09 -2.80
C LEU A 23 -6.67 11.54 -4.19
N LEU A 24 -7.46 12.36 -4.86
CA LEU A 24 -7.13 12.94 -6.16
C LEU A 24 -6.62 14.38 -6.01
N GLY A 25 -5.62 14.74 -6.78
CA GLY A 25 -5.14 16.13 -6.85
C GLY A 25 -3.80 16.26 -7.58
N PRO A 26 -3.37 17.48 -7.92
CA PRO A 26 -2.11 17.72 -8.61
C PRO A 26 -0.91 17.29 -7.78
N SER A 27 0.23 17.09 -8.46
CA SER A 27 1.50 16.79 -7.77
C SER A 27 1.88 17.93 -6.84
N GLY A 28 2.38 17.60 -5.64
CA GLY A 28 2.82 18.58 -4.64
C GLY A 28 1.71 19.18 -3.75
N CYS A 29 0.43 18.81 -3.89
CA CYS A 29 -0.66 19.31 -3.04
C CYS A 29 -0.77 18.64 -1.66
N GLY A 30 0.17 17.77 -1.27
CA GLY A 30 0.22 17.19 0.07
C GLY A 30 -0.31 15.76 0.23
N LYS A 31 -0.82 15.10 -0.83
CA LYS A 31 -1.36 13.72 -0.76
C LYS A 31 -0.39 12.71 -0.16
N THR A 32 0.81 12.62 -0.72
CA THR A 32 1.90 11.76 -0.20
C THR A 32 2.28 12.12 1.24
N THR A 33 2.26 13.43 1.57
CA THR A 33 2.53 13.89 2.94
C THR A 33 1.46 13.38 3.90
N LEU A 34 0.18 13.48 3.54
CA LEU A 34 -0.93 12.94 4.32
C LEU A 34 -0.79 11.43 4.51
N LEU A 35 -0.51 10.70 3.43
CA LEU A 35 -0.31 9.25 3.49
C LEU A 35 0.84 8.88 4.46
N ARG A 36 1.95 9.62 4.41
CA ARG A 36 3.11 9.41 5.30
C ARG A 36 2.82 9.78 6.75
N MET A 37 1.94 10.76 7.02
CA MET A 37 1.45 11.05 8.36
C MET A 37 0.60 9.89 8.91
N ILE A 38 -0.32 9.35 8.11
CA ILE A 38 -1.12 8.17 8.46
C ILE A 38 -0.20 6.98 8.75
N ALA A 39 0.81 6.75 7.91
CA ALA A 39 1.79 5.67 8.10
C ALA A 39 2.74 5.89 9.29
N GLY A 40 2.83 7.12 9.83
CA GLY A 40 3.73 7.47 10.93
C GLY A 40 5.16 7.82 10.52
N PHE A 41 5.42 8.04 9.24
CA PHE A 41 6.73 8.46 8.74
C PHE A 41 6.96 9.97 8.87
N ASN A 42 5.89 10.74 8.99
CA ASN A 42 5.94 12.17 9.23
C ASN A 42 5.20 12.50 10.54
N THR A 43 5.69 13.52 11.25
CA THR A 43 5.01 14.05 12.42
C THR A 43 3.72 14.78 12.03
N ILE A 44 2.72 14.69 12.89
CA ILE A 44 1.44 15.38 12.77
C ILE A 44 1.56 16.61 13.67
N GLU A 45 1.52 17.80 13.07
CA GLU A 45 1.69 19.07 13.79
C GLU A 45 0.38 19.58 14.40
N GLY A 46 -0.77 19.12 13.87
CA GLY A 46 -2.10 19.45 14.39
C GLY A 46 -3.13 18.45 13.88
N GLY A 47 -4.28 18.39 14.56
CA GLY A 47 -5.33 17.42 14.27
C GLY A 47 -5.03 16.00 14.77
N ASP A 48 -5.97 15.12 14.59
CA ASP A 48 -5.93 13.74 15.09
C ASP A 48 -6.28 12.75 14.00
N PHE A 49 -5.57 11.62 13.97
CA PHE A 49 -5.88 10.47 13.12
C PHE A 49 -6.34 9.31 13.99
N TYR A 50 -7.39 8.64 13.54
CA TYR A 50 -7.97 7.51 14.24
C TYR A 50 -8.09 6.30 13.31
N PHE A 51 -7.84 5.11 13.84
CA PHE A 51 -8.30 3.85 13.30
C PHE A 51 -9.36 3.29 14.25
N ASN A 52 -10.61 3.31 13.81
CA ASN A 52 -11.75 3.15 14.69
C ASN A 52 -11.65 4.12 15.89
N ASP A 53 -11.68 3.63 17.12
CA ASP A 53 -11.57 4.45 18.32
C ASP A 53 -10.12 4.71 18.79
N LEU A 54 -9.13 4.15 18.08
CA LEU A 54 -7.73 4.28 18.46
C LEU A 54 -7.08 5.51 17.79
N ARG A 55 -6.71 6.51 18.59
CA ARG A 55 -5.87 7.62 18.12
C ARG A 55 -4.47 7.12 17.80
N ILE A 56 -4.00 7.35 16.57
CA ILE A 56 -2.73 6.79 16.08
C ILE A 56 -1.57 7.80 16.01
N ASN A 57 -1.75 9.05 16.37
CA ASN A 57 -0.73 10.08 16.22
C ASN A 57 0.61 9.68 16.84
N ASP A 58 0.57 9.12 18.06
CA ASP A 58 1.75 8.76 18.86
C ASP A 58 2.08 7.26 18.78
N VAL A 59 1.38 6.50 17.92
CA VAL A 59 1.64 5.07 17.72
C VAL A 59 2.83 4.91 16.79
N ASP A 60 3.81 4.09 17.20
CA ASP A 60 4.96 3.72 16.39
C ASP A 60 4.51 3.17 15.02
N PRO A 61 5.13 3.58 13.89
CA PRO A 61 4.78 3.09 12.55
C PRO A 61 4.67 1.56 12.45
N ALA A 62 5.59 0.83 13.10
CA ALA A 62 5.60 -0.64 13.08
C ALA A 62 4.37 -1.26 13.79
N LYS A 63 3.69 -0.50 14.66
CA LYS A 63 2.53 -0.93 15.44
C LYS A 63 1.20 -0.45 14.88
N ARG A 64 1.19 0.39 13.85
CA ARG A 64 -0.05 0.93 13.24
C ARG A 64 -0.84 -0.08 12.44
N ASN A 65 -0.32 -1.27 12.24
CA ASN A 65 -0.96 -2.34 11.45
C ASN A 65 -1.39 -1.88 10.04
N ILE A 66 -0.48 -1.20 9.35
CA ILE A 66 -0.66 -0.66 8.00
C ILE A 66 0.15 -1.48 6.99
N GLY A 67 -0.45 -1.77 5.83
CA GLY A 67 0.26 -2.16 4.63
C GLY A 67 0.50 -0.93 3.75
N MET A 68 1.68 -0.82 3.12
CA MET A 68 1.97 0.31 2.24
C MET A 68 2.59 -0.14 0.92
N VAL A 69 2.03 0.38 -0.18
CA VAL A 69 2.58 0.27 -1.53
C VAL A 69 3.10 1.64 -1.96
N PHE A 70 4.40 1.72 -2.21
CA PHE A 70 5.07 2.95 -2.62
C PHE A 70 5.07 3.10 -4.15
N GLN A 71 5.20 4.33 -4.63
CA GLN A 71 5.28 4.67 -6.05
C GLN A 71 6.38 3.89 -6.80
N ASN A 72 7.52 3.65 -6.17
CA ASN A 72 8.65 2.88 -6.71
C ASN A 72 8.61 1.40 -6.31
N TYR A 73 7.45 0.90 -5.83
CA TYR A 73 7.22 -0.46 -5.32
C TYR A 73 8.06 -0.84 -4.09
N ALA A 74 9.23 -0.23 -3.89
CA ALA A 74 10.18 -0.45 -2.79
C ALA A 74 10.51 -1.95 -2.56
N ILE A 75 10.55 -2.75 -3.63
CA ILE A 75 10.88 -4.18 -3.56
C ILE A 75 12.35 -4.34 -3.20
N PHE A 76 12.67 -5.32 -2.36
CA PHE A 76 14.04 -5.66 -2.00
C PHE A 76 14.74 -6.33 -3.19
N PRO A 77 15.74 -5.70 -3.84
CA PRO A 77 16.33 -6.20 -5.07
C PRO A 77 17.16 -7.48 -4.86
N ASN A 78 17.65 -7.69 -3.64
CA ASN A 78 18.52 -8.83 -3.27
C ASN A 78 17.74 -10.03 -2.73
N LEU A 79 16.42 -9.99 -2.76
CA LEU A 79 15.54 -11.07 -2.33
C LEU A 79 14.69 -11.57 -3.49
N THR A 80 14.45 -12.87 -3.57
CA THR A 80 13.47 -13.43 -4.51
C THR A 80 12.07 -12.87 -4.23
N VAL A 81 11.15 -13.03 -5.17
CA VAL A 81 9.75 -12.64 -5.03
C VAL A 81 9.14 -13.23 -3.76
N ARG A 82 9.27 -14.53 -3.55
CA ARG A 82 8.83 -15.24 -2.32
C ARG A 82 9.41 -14.60 -1.06
N LYS A 83 10.72 -14.40 -1.02
CA LYS A 83 11.40 -13.82 0.14
C LYS A 83 11.01 -12.36 0.40
N ASN A 84 10.65 -11.61 -0.63
CA ASN A 84 10.07 -10.28 -0.49
C ASN A 84 8.75 -10.33 0.28
N VAL A 85 7.86 -11.26 -0.08
CA VAL A 85 6.56 -11.41 0.59
C VAL A 85 6.73 -11.97 2.00
N GLU A 86 7.58 -12.98 2.20
CA GLU A 86 7.89 -13.55 3.53
C GLU A 86 8.49 -12.52 4.50
N PHE A 87 9.13 -11.47 3.99
CA PHE A 87 9.92 -10.56 4.82
C PHE A 87 9.10 -9.96 5.96
N GLY A 88 7.91 -9.46 5.68
CA GLY A 88 7.04 -8.85 6.69
C GLY A 88 6.57 -9.84 7.77
N LEU A 89 6.34 -11.10 7.39
CA LEU A 89 5.88 -12.14 8.31
C LEU A 89 6.92 -12.52 9.36
N LYS A 90 8.22 -12.34 9.08
CA LYS A 90 9.31 -12.64 10.04
C LYS A 90 9.32 -11.71 11.26
N TYR A 91 8.65 -10.56 11.15
CA TYR A 91 8.54 -9.56 12.23
C TYR A 91 7.14 -9.52 12.86
N ARG A 92 6.33 -10.54 12.55
CA ARG A 92 5.00 -10.77 13.14
C ARG A 92 5.02 -12.11 13.89
N ASP A 93 4.09 -12.31 14.78
CA ASP A 93 3.94 -13.55 15.55
C ASP A 93 3.36 -14.69 14.67
N VAL A 94 4.03 -14.97 13.54
CA VAL A 94 3.67 -16.04 12.60
C VAL A 94 4.62 -17.22 12.83
N PRO A 95 4.08 -18.45 13.04
CA PRO A 95 4.90 -19.65 13.15
C PRO A 95 5.79 -19.84 11.92
N LYS A 96 7.07 -20.17 12.12
CA LYS A 96 8.05 -20.30 11.02
C LYS A 96 7.63 -21.30 9.95
N ASN A 97 6.91 -22.36 10.32
CA ASN A 97 6.39 -23.36 9.40
C ASN A 97 5.22 -22.87 8.55
N GLU A 98 4.57 -21.75 8.90
CA GLU A 98 3.45 -21.16 8.16
C GLU A 98 3.87 -20.01 7.24
N ILE A 99 5.07 -19.44 7.42
CA ILE A 99 5.53 -18.27 6.67
C ILE A 99 5.48 -18.52 5.15
N SER A 100 6.02 -19.66 4.70
CA SER A 100 6.10 -19.97 3.27
C SER A 100 4.72 -20.23 2.67
N SER A 101 3.86 -21.02 3.32
CA SER A 101 2.51 -21.29 2.82
C SER A 101 1.64 -20.03 2.77
N ARG A 102 1.76 -19.14 3.75
CA ARG A 102 1.07 -17.85 3.74
C ARG A 102 1.59 -16.93 2.65
N ALA A 103 2.90 -16.90 2.42
CA ALA A 103 3.47 -16.15 1.30
C ALA A 103 2.98 -16.68 -0.06
N ASP A 104 2.88 -18.00 -0.23
CA ASP A 104 2.35 -18.63 -1.45
C ASP A 104 0.90 -18.25 -1.70
N GLU A 105 0.05 -18.28 -0.68
CA GLU A 105 -1.36 -17.85 -0.77
C GLU A 105 -1.49 -16.42 -1.30
N PHE A 106 -0.68 -15.47 -0.81
CA PHE A 106 -0.73 -14.10 -1.28
C PHE A 106 -0.07 -13.90 -2.65
N LEU A 107 0.91 -14.73 -3.02
CA LEU A 107 1.44 -14.74 -4.39
C LEU A 107 0.41 -15.25 -5.39
N ASP A 108 -0.40 -16.25 -5.01
CA ASP A 108 -1.52 -16.74 -5.82
C ASP A 108 -2.62 -15.68 -5.94
N LEU A 109 -3.00 -15.05 -4.84
CA LEU A 109 -3.99 -13.97 -4.82
C LEU A 109 -3.65 -12.85 -5.82
N VAL A 110 -2.38 -12.46 -5.90
CA VAL A 110 -1.94 -11.43 -6.85
C VAL A 110 -1.46 -11.98 -8.20
N GLN A 111 -1.59 -13.29 -8.44
CA GLN A 111 -1.26 -13.97 -9.70
C GLN A 111 0.20 -13.82 -10.15
N VAL A 112 1.15 -14.05 -9.24
CA VAL A 112 2.60 -14.04 -9.54
C VAL A 112 3.35 -15.26 -9.00
N SER A 113 2.66 -16.32 -8.63
CA SER A 113 3.24 -17.55 -8.05
C SER A 113 4.28 -18.19 -8.95
N GLU A 114 4.08 -18.19 -10.28
CA GLU A 114 5.05 -18.72 -11.24
C GLU A 114 6.41 -17.98 -11.24
N HIS A 115 6.46 -16.82 -10.58
CA HIS A 115 7.65 -15.99 -10.46
C HIS A 115 8.26 -16.01 -9.06
N ALA A 116 7.76 -16.86 -8.15
CA ALA A 116 8.13 -16.87 -6.74
C ALA A 116 9.64 -16.94 -6.49
N ASP A 117 10.38 -17.71 -7.29
CA ASP A 117 11.82 -17.92 -7.14
C ASP A 117 12.68 -16.98 -8.00
N LYS A 118 12.03 -16.07 -8.76
CA LYS A 118 12.75 -15.07 -9.56
C LYS A 118 13.20 -13.88 -8.71
N MET A 119 14.25 -13.22 -9.17
CA MET A 119 14.69 -11.93 -8.65
C MET A 119 13.85 -10.81 -9.26
N PRO A 120 13.60 -9.69 -8.54
CA PRO A 120 12.76 -8.59 -9.00
C PRO A 120 13.16 -7.99 -10.36
N GLU A 121 14.45 -7.94 -10.66
CA GLU A 121 14.99 -7.43 -11.93
C GLU A 121 14.51 -8.19 -13.18
N LYS A 122 14.03 -9.44 -12.99
CA LYS A 122 13.51 -10.31 -14.05
C LYS A 122 11.99 -10.17 -14.24
N LEU A 123 11.36 -9.24 -13.54
CA LEU A 123 9.92 -9.01 -13.56
C LEU A 123 9.58 -7.75 -14.38
N SER A 124 8.43 -7.78 -15.07
CA SER A 124 7.82 -6.57 -15.62
C SER A 124 7.36 -5.62 -14.51
N GLY A 125 7.15 -4.34 -14.83
CA GLY A 125 6.66 -3.35 -13.87
C GLY A 125 5.35 -3.77 -13.18
N GLY A 126 4.39 -4.33 -13.93
CA GLY A 126 3.14 -4.83 -13.35
C GLY A 126 3.33 -6.04 -12.44
N GLN A 127 4.26 -6.94 -12.77
CA GLN A 127 4.61 -8.05 -11.88
C GLN A 127 5.28 -7.55 -10.59
N GLN A 128 6.19 -6.58 -10.70
CA GLN A 128 6.80 -5.94 -9.51
C GLN A 128 5.74 -5.27 -8.63
N GLN A 129 4.77 -4.59 -9.22
CA GLN A 129 3.68 -3.98 -8.47
C GLN A 129 2.83 -5.03 -7.75
N ARG A 130 2.48 -6.15 -8.40
CA ARG A 130 1.77 -7.26 -7.78
C ARG A 130 2.54 -7.84 -6.60
N VAL A 131 3.85 -7.97 -6.70
CA VAL A 131 4.72 -8.39 -5.59
C VAL A 131 4.68 -7.38 -4.44
N ALA A 132 4.73 -6.07 -4.73
CA ALA A 132 4.61 -5.03 -3.70
C ALA A 132 3.26 -5.09 -2.99
N LEU A 133 2.18 -5.36 -3.74
CA LEU A 133 0.84 -5.53 -3.19
C LEU A 133 0.75 -6.77 -2.30
N ALA A 134 1.25 -7.94 -2.75
CA ALA A 134 1.31 -9.16 -1.94
C ALA A 134 2.07 -8.94 -0.63
N ARG A 135 3.22 -8.24 -0.70
CA ARG A 135 4.03 -7.89 0.47
C ARG A 135 3.30 -7.01 1.47
N ALA A 136 2.49 -6.06 0.97
CA ALA A 136 1.70 -5.19 1.83
C ALA A 136 0.52 -5.92 2.47
N LEU A 137 -0.09 -6.88 1.78
CA LEU A 137 -1.28 -7.61 2.21
C LEU A 137 -0.97 -8.83 3.08
N VAL A 138 0.16 -9.51 2.89
CA VAL A 138 0.49 -10.77 3.58
C VAL A 138 0.53 -10.65 5.10
N ILE A 139 0.83 -9.46 5.60
CA ILE A 139 0.81 -9.13 7.04
C ILE A 139 -0.60 -8.91 7.59
N GLN A 140 -1.63 -9.02 6.74
CA GLN A 140 -3.05 -8.80 7.06
C GLN A 140 -3.27 -7.47 7.79
N PRO A 141 -2.93 -6.34 7.15
CA PRO A 141 -3.06 -5.03 7.78
C PRO A 141 -4.53 -4.62 7.93
N GLY A 142 -4.82 -3.72 8.88
CA GLY A 142 -6.14 -3.12 9.02
C GLY A 142 -6.42 -2.08 7.94
N VAL A 143 -5.38 -1.42 7.43
CA VAL A 143 -5.48 -0.38 6.39
C VAL A 143 -4.37 -0.57 5.37
N LEU A 144 -4.71 -0.42 4.08
CA LEU A 144 -3.78 -0.42 2.97
C LEU A 144 -3.62 1.00 2.42
N LEU A 145 -2.39 1.48 2.38
CA LEU A 145 -2.04 2.78 1.81
C LEU A 145 -1.34 2.58 0.47
N MET A 146 -1.77 3.29 -0.57
CA MET A 146 -1.17 3.22 -1.91
C MET A 146 -0.78 4.62 -2.39
N ASP A 147 0.52 4.85 -2.56
CA ASP A 147 1.08 6.13 -3.00
C ASP A 147 1.41 6.09 -4.49
N GLU A 148 0.51 6.59 -5.34
CA GLU A 148 0.63 6.62 -6.81
C GLU A 148 1.08 5.26 -7.41
N PRO A 149 0.44 4.14 -7.07
CA PRO A 149 0.97 2.82 -7.35
C PRO A 149 1.08 2.49 -8.86
N LEU A 150 0.34 3.19 -9.73
CA LEU A 150 0.29 2.92 -11.17
C LEU A 150 1.12 3.91 -12.01
N SER A 151 1.75 4.92 -11.39
CA SER A 151 2.42 6.02 -12.10
C SER A 151 3.57 5.56 -13.01
N ASN A 152 4.24 4.46 -12.69
CA ASN A 152 5.40 3.92 -13.43
C ASN A 152 5.02 2.89 -14.51
N LEU A 153 3.73 2.70 -14.79
CA LEU A 153 3.22 1.74 -15.76
C LEU A 153 2.78 2.41 -17.07
N ASP A 154 2.92 1.72 -18.19
CA ASP A 154 2.31 2.12 -19.45
C ASP A 154 0.77 2.08 -19.39
N ALA A 155 0.11 2.76 -20.34
CA ALA A 155 -1.33 2.96 -20.32
C ALA A 155 -2.13 1.63 -20.30
N LYS A 156 -1.70 0.62 -21.08
CA LYS A 156 -2.39 -0.67 -21.14
C LYS A 156 -2.29 -1.41 -19.81
N LEU A 157 -1.07 -1.50 -19.28
CA LEU A 157 -0.80 -2.21 -18.04
C LEU A 157 -1.46 -1.49 -16.84
N ARG A 158 -1.57 -0.17 -16.90
CA ARG A 158 -2.29 0.64 -15.88
C ARG A 158 -3.76 0.25 -15.79
N VAL A 159 -4.45 0.09 -16.92
CA VAL A 159 -5.86 -0.36 -16.95
C VAL A 159 -6.02 -1.77 -16.36
N GLU A 160 -5.14 -2.70 -16.75
CA GLU A 160 -5.15 -4.07 -16.22
C GLU A 160 -4.92 -4.10 -14.70
N MET A 161 -3.92 -3.35 -14.23
CA MET A 161 -3.56 -3.30 -12.82
C MET A 161 -4.60 -2.60 -11.94
N ARG A 162 -5.26 -1.56 -12.46
CA ARG A 162 -6.37 -0.90 -11.78
C ARG A 162 -7.50 -1.89 -11.47
N THR A 163 -7.90 -2.66 -12.49
CA THR A 163 -8.92 -3.70 -12.33
C THR A 163 -8.49 -4.77 -11.31
N ALA A 164 -7.22 -5.21 -11.38
CA ALA A 164 -6.69 -6.20 -10.44
C ALA A 164 -6.69 -5.69 -8.99
N ILE A 165 -6.24 -4.44 -8.75
CA ILE A 165 -6.25 -3.82 -7.43
C ILE A 165 -7.67 -3.75 -6.86
N ARG A 166 -8.64 -3.34 -7.69
CA ARG A 166 -10.04 -3.25 -7.29
C ARG A 166 -10.62 -4.61 -6.89
N HIS A 167 -10.34 -5.66 -7.66
CA HIS A 167 -10.77 -7.02 -7.33
C HIS A 167 -10.14 -7.50 -6.01
N ILE A 168 -8.82 -7.40 -5.89
CA ILE A 168 -8.11 -7.82 -4.69
C ILE A 168 -8.60 -7.06 -3.45
N GLN A 169 -8.81 -5.75 -3.56
CA GLN A 169 -9.34 -4.94 -2.46
C GLN A 169 -10.72 -5.42 -2.01
N LYS A 170 -11.62 -5.74 -2.96
CA LYS A 170 -12.96 -6.27 -2.67
C LYS A 170 -12.90 -7.67 -2.06
N ASP A 171 -12.07 -8.55 -2.61
CA ASP A 171 -11.95 -9.95 -2.15
C ASP A 171 -11.40 -10.00 -0.72
N VAL A 172 -10.44 -9.13 -0.39
CA VAL A 172 -9.85 -9.02 0.95
C VAL A 172 -10.73 -8.20 1.89
N GLY A 173 -11.57 -7.30 1.37
CA GLY A 173 -12.42 -6.40 2.16
C GLY A 173 -11.65 -5.36 2.98
N ILE A 174 -10.43 -4.99 2.55
CA ILE A 174 -9.54 -4.10 3.30
C ILE A 174 -9.85 -2.63 3.03
N THR A 175 -9.89 -1.81 4.09
CA THR A 175 -9.95 -0.35 3.97
C THR A 175 -8.69 0.15 3.27
N THR A 176 -8.87 0.92 2.19
CA THR A 176 -7.76 1.34 1.34
C THR A 176 -7.78 2.84 1.10
N VAL A 177 -6.65 3.50 1.31
CA VAL A 177 -6.42 4.90 0.90
C VAL A 177 -5.52 4.90 -0.32
N TYR A 178 -6.06 5.34 -1.44
CA TYR A 178 -5.42 5.34 -2.74
C TYR A 178 -5.08 6.77 -3.18
N VAL A 179 -3.82 7.06 -3.44
CA VAL A 179 -3.36 8.38 -3.92
C VAL A 179 -3.08 8.31 -5.41
N THR A 180 -3.64 9.28 -6.15
CA THR A 180 -3.35 9.45 -7.58
C THR A 180 -3.43 10.93 -7.99
N HIS A 181 -2.83 11.28 -9.12
CA HIS A 181 -3.03 12.54 -9.81
C HIS A 181 -3.82 12.37 -11.13
N ASP A 182 -4.20 11.14 -11.47
CA ASP A 182 -4.91 10.77 -12.68
C ASP A 182 -6.42 10.66 -12.40
N GLN A 183 -7.23 11.48 -13.10
CA GLN A 183 -8.68 11.49 -12.93
C GLN A 183 -9.36 10.21 -13.43
N GLU A 184 -8.87 9.64 -14.54
CA GLU A 184 -9.44 8.40 -15.07
C GLU A 184 -9.19 7.23 -14.10
N GLU A 185 -8.02 7.23 -13.47
CA GLU A 185 -7.67 6.27 -12.44
C GLU A 185 -8.59 6.40 -11.22
N ALA A 186 -8.77 7.62 -10.71
CA ALA A 186 -9.62 7.90 -9.56
C ALA A 186 -11.10 7.54 -9.77
N MET A 187 -11.62 7.70 -10.99
CA MET A 187 -13.03 7.40 -11.30
C MET A 187 -13.30 5.92 -11.55
N ALA A 188 -12.26 5.14 -11.88
CA ALA A 188 -12.43 3.75 -12.29
C ALA A 188 -11.98 2.74 -11.22
N ILE A 189 -11.35 3.20 -10.13
CA ILE A 189 -10.97 2.40 -9.00
C ILE A 189 -11.98 2.51 -7.86
#